data_a672826164492bd20c016c0e331563f7
#
_entry.id   a672826164492bd20c016c0e331563f7
#
_cell.length_a   1.000
_cell.length_b   1.000
_cell.length_c   1.000
_cell.angle_alpha   90.00
_cell.angle_beta   90.00
_cell.angle_gamma   90.00
#
_symmetry.space_group_name_H-M   'P 1'
#
loop_
_entity.id
_entity.type
_entity.pdbx_description
1 polymer ?
#
loop_
_entity_poly.entity_id
_entity_poly.type
_entity_poly.pdbx_seq_one_letter_code
_entity_poly.pdbx_strand_id
1 'polypeptide(L)'
;WHFVENLNGGPVEGTYSGYVQPGQVKGAVMSAVINEARGILYFNQSFSGDCQSSNVFRASQMDPGFCGGAQVQAVGEVNRQIHELAPVINTQSYDYSFGPGLDTMLKVKGEHAYVFAMLEGGSQTGGRNFKLPPGVSSAEIEVLFENRFLAAGPGGTFEDTFEHEYSFHIYRF
;
A
#
# COMPACT_ATOMS: atom_id res chain seq x y z
N TRP A 1 0.66 -4.69 -15.51
CA TRP A 1 1.38 -5.59 -14.62
C TRP A 1 2.54 -4.83 -13.99
N HIS A 2 2.75 -5.06 -12.68
CA HIS A 2 3.83 -4.43 -11.94
C HIS A 2 4.64 -5.47 -11.19
N PHE A 3 5.98 -5.37 -11.25
CA PHE A 3 6.87 -6.22 -10.48
C PHE A 3 7.16 -5.58 -9.13
N VAL A 4 7.06 -6.36 -8.07
CA VAL A 4 7.39 -5.96 -6.72
C VAL A 4 8.49 -6.86 -6.18
N GLU A 5 9.57 -6.23 -5.71
CA GLU A 5 10.64 -6.90 -4.99
C GLU A 5 10.13 -7.35 -3.62
N ASN A 6 10.32 -8.62 -3.27
CA ASN A 6 9.82 -9.13 -1.99
C ASN A 6 10.90 -9.29 -0.91
N LEU A 7 12.16 -9.34 -1.30
CA LEU A 7 13.25 -9.46 -0.32
C LEU A 7 14.53 -8.76 -0.80
N ASN A 8 15.17 -9.26 -1.85
CA ASN A 8 16.40 -8.70 -2.41
C ASN A 8 16.54 -9.12 -3.87
N GLY A 9 16.45 -8.16 -4.76
CA GLY A 9 16.49 -8.35 -6.21
C GLY A 9 17.86 -8.64 -6.80
N GLY A 10 18.88 -8.73 -5.98
CA GLY A 10 20.22 -9.05 -6.43
C GLY A 10 21.14 -7.85 -6.58
N PRO A 11 22.37 -8.09 -7.06
CA PRO A 11 23.33 -7.02 -7.28
C PRO A 11 22.85 -6.18 -8.45
N VAL A 12 22.15 -5.12 -8.16
CA VAL A 12 22.20 -3.99 -9.07
C VAL A 12 23.64 -3.53 -9.08
N GLU A 13 24.16 -3.11 -10.21
CA GLU A 13 25.50 -2.54 -10.33
C GLU A 13 25.79 -1.61 -9.17
N GLY A 14 26.43 -2.12 -8.11
CA GLY A 14 26.69 -1.41 -6.89
C GLY A 14 26.50 -2.26 -5.63
N THR A 15 26.73 -1.65 -4.52
CA THR A 15 26.70 -2.29 -3.21
C THR A 15 25.28 -2.64 -2.80
N TYR A 16 25.06 -3.90 -2.42
CA TYR A 16 23.89 -4.34 -1.69
C TYR A 16 23.63 -3.44 -0.47
N SER A 17 22.44 -2.85 -0.38
CA SER A 17 22.08 -1.87 0.65
C SER A 17 21.20 -2.44 1.78
N GLY A 18 20.84 -3.70 1.72
CA GLY A 18 19.97 -4.35 2.71
C GLY A 18 18.73 -5.02 2.10
N TYR A 19 17.96 -5.67 2.95
CA TYR A 19 16.70 -6.29 2.54
C TYR A 19 15.57 -5.26 2.53
N VAL A 20 14.64 -5.45 1.58
CA VAL A 20 13.37 -4.71 1.55
C VAL A 20 12.61 -4.97 2.85
N GLN A 21 12.14 -3.92 3.50
CA GLN A 21 11.37 -4.06 4.73
C GLN A 21 9.94 -4.52 4.44
N PRO A 22 9.28 -5.25 5.36
CA PRO A 22 7.90 -5.71 5.18
C PRO A 22 6.91 -4.58 4.82
N GLY A 23 7.06 -3.40 5.42
CA GLY A 23 6.26 -2.21 5.10
C GLY A 23 6.50 -1.70 3.68
N GLN A 24 7.74 -1.74 3.20
CA GLN A 24 8.08 -1.33 1.84
C GLN A 24 7.46 -2.27 0.79
N VAL A 25 7.43 -3.58 1.07
CA VAL A 25 6.74 -4.55 0.19
C VAL A 25 5.25 -4.19 0.06
N LYS A 26 4.57 -3.95 1.20
CA LYS A 26 3.15 -3.56 1.20
C LYS A 26 2.92 -2.22 0.50
N GLY A 27 3.77 -1.22 0.76
CA GLY A 27 3.71 0.08 0.12
C GLY A 27 3.90 0.01 -1.40
N ALA A 28 4.89 -0.76 -1.88
CA ALA A 28 5.11 -0.96 -3.32
C ALA A 28 3.92 -1.61 -4.02
N VAL A 29 3.30 -2.60 -3.38
CA VAL A 29 2.06 -3.21 -3.88
C VAL A 29 0.92 -2.20 -3.93
N MET A 30 0.74 -1.41 -2.87
CA MET A 30 -0.34 -0.42 -2.81
C MET A 30 -0.11 0.74 -3.79
N SER A 31 1.13 1.19 -3.97
CA SER A 31 1.49 2.15 -5.03
C SER A 31 1.08 1.63 -6.41
N ALA A 32 1.37 0.37 -6.71
CA ALA A 32 0.95 -0.23 -7.97
C ALA A 32 -0.58 -0.28 -8.12
N VAL A 33 -1.32 -0.57 -7.04
CA VAL A 33 -2.79 -0.57 -7.04
C VAL A 33 -3.36 0.84 -7.25
N ILE A 34 -2.83 1.85 -6.56
CA ILE A 34 -3.22 3.26 -6.70
C ILE A 34 -3.00 3.71 -8.15
N ASN A 35 -1.91 3.29 -8.77
CA ASN A 35 -1.59 3.57 -10.17
C ASN A 35 -2.22 2.54 -11.15
N GLU A 36 -3.30 1.89 -10.73
CA GLU A 36 -4.17 1.03 -11.54
C GLU A 36 -3.49 -0.19 -12.18
N ALA A 37 -2.47 -0.74 -11.55
CA ALA A 37 -1.90 -2.01 -11.99
C ALA A 37 -2.97 -3.12 -11.97
N ARG A 38 -3.07 -3.89 -13.05
CA ARG A 38 -4.03 -4.99 -13.20
C ARG A 38 -3.49 -6.34 -12.73
N GLY A 39 -2.26 -6.38 -12.27
CA GLY A 39 -1.65 -7.58 -11.72
C GLY A 39 -0.32 -7.26 -11.06
N ILE A 40 -0.05 -7.94 -9.97
CA ILE A 40 1.20 -7.85 -9.23
C ILE A 40 1.98 -9.13 -9.44
N LEU A 41 3.26 -8.99 -9.77
CA LEU A 41 4.22 -10.07 -9.90
C LEU A 41 5.31 -9.87 -8.84
N TYR A 42 5.43 -10.82 -7.92
CA TYR A 42 6.49 -10.76 -6.93
C TYR A 42 7.79 -11.34 -7.49
N PHE A 43 8.86 -10.57 -7.37
CA PHE A 43 10.18 -11.07 -7.66
C PHE A 43 10.65 -11.97 -6.50
N ASN A 44 10.63 -13.26 -6.75
CA ASN A 44 10.68 -14.30 -5.71
C ASN A 44 12.06 -14.93 -5.55
N GLN A 45 13.11 -14.16 -5.82
CA GLN A 45 14.50 -14.61 -5.65
C GLN A 45 15.27 -13.60 -4.77
N SER A 46 16.23 -14.10 -4.03
CA SER A 46 17.19 -13.32 -3.29
C SER A 46 18.58 -13.77 -3.67
N PHE A 47 19.35 -12.94 -4.37
CA PHE A 47 20.61 -13.33 -4.99
C PHE A 47 21.84 -13.18 -4.09
N SER A 48 21.73 -12.42 -3.01
CA SER A 48 22.86 -12.09 -2.16
C SER A 48 22.48 -11.91 -0.69
N GLY A 49 23.48 -11.85 0.17
CA GLY A 49 23.32 -11.71 1.60
C GLY A 49 22.92 -13.01 2.30
N ASP A 50 22.61 -12.91 3.59
CA ASP A 50 22.34 -14.08 4.46
C ASP A 50 21.01 -14.78 4.14
N CYS A 51 20.09 -14.06 3.48
CA CYS A 51 18.79 -14.59 3.04
C CYS A 51 18.78 -15.08 1.59
N GLN A 52 19.89 -15.55 1.08
CA GLN A 52 19.94 -16.03 -0.30
C GLN A 52 18.98 -17.21 -0.54
N SER A 53 18.15 -17.10 -1.58
CA SER A 53 17.19 -18.13 -1.95
C SER A 53 16.78 -18.02 -3.43
N SER A 54 16.68 -19.15 -4.11
CA SER A 54 16.09 -19.21 -5.45
C SER A 54 14.56 -19.12 -5.46
N ASN A 55 13.93 -19.27 -4.30
CA ASN A 55 12.47 -19.16 -4.11
C ASN A 55 12.17 -18.81 -2.65
N VAL A 56 12.03 -17.53 -2.38
CA VAL A 56 11.80 -16.95 -1.05
C VAL A 56 10.51 -17.48 -0.41
N PHE A 57 9.42 -17.61 -1.18
CA PHE A 57 8.14 -18.12 -0.65
C PHE A 57 8.27 -19.57 -0.21
N ARG A 58 8.92 -20.41 -1.03
CA ARG A 58 9.13 -21.80 -0.66
C ARG A 58 10.08 -21.94 0.52
N ALA A 59 11.16 -21.16 0.56
CA ALA A 59 12.10 -21.16 1.68
C ALA A 59 11.38 -20.85 3.01
N SER A 60 10.55 -19.82 3.03
CA SER A 60 9.76 -19.46 4.20
C SER A 60 8.73 -20.53 4.61
N GLN A 61 8.17 -21.28 3.66
CA GLN A 61 7.25 -22.38 3.96
C GLN A 61 7.97 -23.62 4.54
N MET A 62 9.19 -23.87 4.11
CA MET A 62 9.98 -25.05 4.51
C MET A 62 10.76 -24.81 5.81
N ASP A 63 11.14 -23.59 6.09
CA ASP A 63 11.91 -23.20 7.26
C ASP A 63 11.23 -22.03 7.98
N PRO A 64 10.59 -22.24 9.14
CA PRO A 64 10.01 -21.17 9.95
C PRO A 64 11.02 -20.13 10.44
N GLY A 65 12.30 -20.46 10.46
CA GLY A 65 13.40 -19.55 10.84
C GLY A 65 14.00 -18.79 9.64
N PHE A 66 13.46 -18.97 8.43
CA PHE A 66 13.98 -18.28 7.24
C PHE A 66 13.90 -16.75 7.41
N CYS A 67 15.02 -16.08 7.18
CA CYS A 67 15.18 -14.66 7.43
C CYS A 67 14.28 -13.75 6.57
N GLY A 68 13.73 -14.23 5.46
CA GLY A 68 12.73 -13.55 4.63
C GLY A 68 11.27 -13.78 5.05
N GLY A 69 11.03 -14.45 6.16
CA GLY A 69 9.69 -14.83 6.62
C GLY A 69 8.76 -13.64 6.84
N ALA A 70 9.28 -12.53 7.39
CA ALA A 70 8.49 -11.32 7.64
C ALA A 70 8.00 -10.66 6.34
N GLN A 71 8.81 -10.65 5.29
CA GLN A 71 8.42 -10.13 3.97
C GLN A 71 7.36 -11.03 3.31
N VAL A 72 7.51 -12.35 3.42
CA VAL A 72 6.50 -13.30 2.92
C VAL A 72 5.17 -13.13 3.66
N GLN A 73 5.21 -12.90 4.97
CA GLN A 73 4.00 -12.57 5.75
C GLN A 73 3.36 -11.27 5.24
N ALA A 74 4.14 -10.21 5.02
CA ALA A 74 3.66 -8.93 4.50
C ALA A 74 2.99 -9.08 3.11
N VAL A 75 3.57 -9.91 2.23
CA VAL A 75 2.93 -10.28 0.95
C VAL A 75 1.57 -10.95 1.18
N GLY A 76 1.49 -11.91 2.11
CA GLY A 76 0.24 -12.58 2.45
C GLY A 76 -0.83 -11.62 2.97
N GLU A 77 -0.43 -10.68 3.83
CA GLU A 77 -1.32 -9.66 4.39
C GLU A 77 -1.86 -8.71 3.33
N VAL A 78 -1.00 -8.11 2.51
CA VAL A 78 -1.45 -7.16 1.47
C VAL A 78 -2.27 -7.84 0.39
N ASN A 79 -1.94 -9.08 0.02
CA ASN A 79 -2.74 -9.86 -0.92
C ASN A 79 -4.15 -10.15 -0.39
N ARG A 80 -4.28 -10.44 0.90
CA ARG A 80 -5.60 -10.62 1.53
C ARG A 80 -6.42 -9.32 1.49
N GLN A 81 -5.80 -8.17 1.81
CA GLN A 81 -6.46 -6.86 1.71
C GLN A 81 -6.93 -6.57 0.29
N ILE A 82 -6.09 -6.80 -0.72
CA ILE A 82 -6.45 -6.62 -2.14
C ILE A 82 -7.57 -7.57 -2.54
N HIS A 83 -7.52 -8.82 -2.12
CA HIS A 83 -8.57 -9.80 -2.42
C HIS A 83 -9.92 -9.37 -1.83
N GLU A 84 -9.94 -8.90 -0.59
CA GLU A 84 -11.14 -8.38 0.07
C GLU A 84 -11.67 -7.12 -0.63
N LEU A 85 -10.79 -6.24 -1.07
CA LEU A 85 -11.12 -5.02 -1.77
C LEU A 85 -11.27 -5.18 -3.30
N ALA A 86 -11.06 -6.36 -3.86
CA ALA A 86 -11.18 -6.60 -5.30
C ALA A 86 -12.53 -6.13 -5.88
N PRO A 87 -13.68 -6.31 -5.21
CA PRO A 87 -14.94 -5.78 -5.68
C PRO A 87 -15.02 -4.25 -5.75
N VAL A 88 -14.16 -3.52 -4.99
CA VAL A 88 -14.02 -2.06 -5.02
C VAL A 88 -12.99 -1.66 -6.07
N ILE A 89 -11.81 -2.27 -6.03
CA ILE A 89 -10.68 -1.96 -6.93
C ILE A 89 -11.10 -2.11 -8.40
N ASN A 90 -11.97 -3.06 -8.71
CA ASN A 90 -12.46 -3.32 -10.06
C ASN A 90 -13.59 -2.38 -10.53
N THR A 91 -14.03 -1.43 -9.71
CA THR A 91 -14.94 -0.37 -10.18
C THR A 91 -14.18 0.71 -10.95
N GLN A 92 -14.91 1.64 -11.56
CA GLN A 92 -14.31 2.79 -12.23
C GLN A 92 -13.58 3.68 -11.22
N SER A 93 -12.43 4.20 -11.60
CA SER A 93 -11.74 5.28 -10.88
C SER A 93 -12.32 6.64 -11.24
N TYR A 94 -12.28 7.55 -10.27
CA TYR A 94 -12.67 8.93 -10.45
C TYR A 94 -11.47 9.83 -10.21
N ASP A 95 -11.32 10.82 -11.07
CA ASP A 95 -10.25 11.81 -10.93
C ASP A 95 -10.65 12.89 -9.91
N TYR A 96 -9.92 12.92 -8.81
CA TYR A 96 -10.11 13.91 -7.76
C TYR A 96 -8.83 14.09 -6.93
N SER A 97 -8.44 15.35 -6.69
CA SER A 97 -7.30 15.68 -5.83
C SER A 97 -7.75 15.88 -4.39
N PHE A 98 -7.31 15.01 -3.50
CA PHE A 98 -7.62 15.10 -2.07
C PHE A 98 -6.76 16.10 -1.30
N GLY A 99 -5.60 16.46 -1.83
CA GLY A 99 -4.67 17.40 -1.24
C GLY A 99 -3.28 17.31 -1.87
N PRO A 100 -2.39 18.25 -1.56
CA PRO A 100 -1.04 18.25 -2.12
C PRO A 100 -0.16 17.16 -1.50
N GLY A 101 0.77 16.63 -2.29
CA GLY A 101 1.75 15.62 -1.86
C GLY A 101 1.16 14.24 -1.58
N LEU A 102 -0.01 13.97 -2.15
CA LEU A 102 -0.72 12.69 -2.06
C LEU A 102 -0.86 12.06 -3.43
N ASP A 103 -0.54 10.78 -3.52
CA ASP A 103 -0.93 9.89 -4.62
C ASP A 103 -2.18 9.11 -4.19
N THR A 104 -3.27 9.25 -4.95
CA THR A 104 -4.58 8.75 -4.53
C THR A 104 -5.36 8.10 -5.66
N MET A 105 -6.15 7.09 -5.30
CA MET A 105 -7.14 6.47 -6.19
C MET A 105 -8.53 6.52 -5.51
N LEU A 106 -9.50 7.16 -6.16
CA LEU A 106 -10.89 7.22 -5.71
C LEU A 106 -11.74 6.18 -6.44
N LYS A 107 -12.46 5.39 -5.66
CA LYS A 107 -13.44 4.40 -6.12
C LYS A 107 -14.78 4.63 -5.45
N VAL A 108 -15.86 4.24 -6.12
CA VAL A 108 -17.20 4.25 -5.53
C VAL A 108 -17.84 2.88 -5.72
N LYS A 109 -18.42 2.36 -4.64
CA LYS A 109 -19.18 1.11 -4.69
C LYS A 109 -20.36 1.16 -3.71
N GLY A 110 -21.57 0.98 -4.26
CA GLY A 110 -22.80 1.16 -3.48
C GLY A 110 -22.91 2.61 -2.98
N GLU A 111 -23.15 2.75 -1.70
CA GLU A 111 -23.30 4.06 -1.03
C GLU A 111 -21.97 4.59 -0.45
N HIS A 112 -20.87 3.89 -0.68
CA HIS A 112 -19.56 4.25 -0.12
C HIS A 112 -18.57 4.70 -1.19
N ALA A 113 -17.78 5.69 -0.82
CA ALA A 113 -16.56 6.04 -1.52
C ALA A 113 -15.35 5.46 -0.77
N TYR A 114 -14.33 5.08 -1.54
CA TYR A 114 -13.09 4.50 -1.07
C TYR A 114 -11.92 5.30 -1.63
N VAL A 115 -11.03 5.74 -0.76
CA VAL A 115 -9.79 6.40 -1.16
C VAL A 115 -8.61 5.57 -0.72
N PHE A 116 -7.82 5.15 -1.68
CA PHE A 116 -6.51 4.56 -1.46
C PHE A 116 -5.51 5.71 -1.53
N ALA A 117 -4.72 5.92 -0.51
CA ALA A 117 -3.82 7.07 -0.44
C ALA A 117 -2.44 6.68 0.08
N MET A 118 -1.42 7.28 -0.50
CA MET A 118 -0.05 7.28 -0.02
C MET A 118 0.62 8.62 -0.34
N LEU A 119 1.84 8.80 0.12
CA LEU A 119 2.60 9.99 -0.24
C LEU A 119 3.01 9.94 -1.71
N GLU A 120 2.88 11.08 -2.39
CA GLU A 120 3.50 11.30 -3.69
C GLU A 120 5.02 11.20 -3.58
N GLY A 121 5.68 10.62 -4.57
CA GLY A 121 7.12 10.39 -4.55
C GLY A 121 7.91 11.67 -4.31
N GLY A 122 8.82 11.62 -3.32
CA GLY A 122 9.63 12.77 -2.89
C GLY A 122 8.94 13.69 -1.87
N SER A 123 7.70 13.44 -1.51
CA SER A 123 7.01 14.20 -0.46
C SER A 123 7.56 13.88 0.93
N GLN A 124 7.59 14.88 1.81
CA GLN A 124 7.98 14.70 3.21
C GLN A 124 6.94 13.84 3.94
N THR A 125 7.40 13.01 4.88
CA THR A 125 6.51 12.29 5.81
C THR A 125 5.79 13.26 6.77
N GLY A 126 4.70 12.81 7.39
CA GLY A 126 3.93 13.61 8.35
C GLY A 126 2.46 13.75 7.99
N GLY A 127 1.79 14.70 8.65
CA GLY A 127 0.36 14.95 8.49
C GLY A 127 -0.02 15.42 7.07
N ARG A 128 -1.20 14.98 6.62
CA ARG A 128 -1.83 15.42 5.37
C ARG A 128 -3.28 15.77 5.61
N ASN A 129 -3.68 16.92 5.06
CA ASN A 129 -5.07 17.34 5.05
C ASN A 129 -5.74 16.82 3.78
N PHE A 130 -6.85 16.15 3.98
CA PHE A 130 -7.73 15.67 2.93
C PHE A 130 -8.97 16.52 2.83
N LYS A 131 -9.50 16.66 1.64
CA LYS A 131 -10.81 17.26 1.42
C LYS A 131 -11.68 16.28 0.63
N LEU A 132 -12.90 16.04 1.16
CA LEU A 132 -13.87 15.17 0.49
C LEU A 132 -14.38 15.80 -0.81
N PRO A 133 -14.74 15.00 -1.82
CA PRO A 133 -15.34 15.48 -3.05
C PRO A 133 -16.64 16.26 -2.80
N PRO A 134 -17.00 17.22 -3.65
CA PRO A 134 -18.28 17.92 -3.56
C PRO A 134 -19.45 16.95 -3.58
N GLY A 135 -20.40 17.16 -2.67
CA GLY A 135 -21.59 16.29 -2.54
C GLY A 135 -21.36 15.02 -1.71
N VAL A 136 -20.14 14.74 -1.30
CA VAL A 136 -19.81 13.68 -0.36
C VAL A 136 -19.75 14.27 1.04
N SER A 137 -20.50 13.68 1.97
CA SER A 137 -20.49 14.07 3.38
C SER A 137 -20.41 12.83 4.26
N SER A 138 -19.53 12.86 5.22
CA SER A 138 -19.46 11.85 6.29
C SER A 138 -19.09 12.57 7.58
N ALA A 139 -19.64 12.12 8.70
CA ALA A 139 -19.21 12.59 10.02
C ALA A 139 -17.96 11.83 10.50
N GLU A 140 -17.79 10.62 10.00
CA GLU A 140 -16.75 9.68 10.42
C GLU A 140 -16.19 8.96 9.20
N ILE A 141 -14.89 8.77 9.19
CA ILE A 141 -14.15 8.11 8.10
C ILE A 141 -13.46 6.89 8.68
N GLU A 142 -13.82 5.73 8.19
CA GLU A 142 -13.16 4.49 8.59
C GLU A 142 -11.83 4.33 7.85
N VAL A 143 -10.78 4.00 8.59
CA VAL A 143 -9.49 3.60 8.03
C VAL A 143 -9.43 2.07 8.01
N LEU A 144 -9.63 1.52 6.84
CA LEU A 144 -9.75 0.06 6.65
C LEU A 144 -8.46 -0.67 7.05
N PHE A 145 -8.62 -1.83 7.69
CA PHE A 145 -7.55 -2.70 8.20
C PHE A 145 -6.71 -2.11 9.34
N GLU A 146 -7.06 -0.92 9.87
CA GLU A 146 -6.34 -0.26 10.94
C GLU A 146 -7.14 -0.15 12.24
N ASN A 147 -8.40 -0.61 12.22
CA ASN A 147 -9.31 -0.57 13.38
C ASN A 147 -9.40 0.82 14.02
N ARG A 148 -9.45 1.86 13.20
CA ARG A 148 -9.58 3.26 13.63
C ARG A 148 -10.49 4.06 12.73
N PHE A 149 -11.01 5.16 13.29
CA PHE A 149 -11.87 6.11 12.62
C PHE A 149 -11.31 7.52 12.78
N LEU A 150 -11.54 8.35 11.79
CA LEU A 150 -11.19 9.78 11.80
C LEU A 150 -12.47 10.61 11.77
N ALA A 151 -12.51 11.69 12.53
CA ALA A 151 -13.62 12.63 12.48
C ALA A 151 -13.49 13.54 11.24
N ALA A 152 -14.58 13.71 10.50
CA ALA A 152 -14.63 14.73 9.47
C ALA A 152 -14.91 16.10 10.09
N GLY A 153 -14.07 17.07 9.79
CA GLY A 153 -14.22 18.45 10.17
C GLY A 153 -15.20 19.24 9.28
N PRO A 154 -15.41 20.51 9.61
CA PRO A 154 -16.25 21.40 8.82
C PRO A 154 -15.79 21.46 7.36
N GLY A 155 -16.75 21.43 6.44
CA GLY A 155 -16.47 21.46 5.00
C GLY A 155 -15.94 20.14 4.42
N GLY A 156 -16.04 19.01 5.15
CA GLY A 156 -15.61 17.72 4.70
C GLY A 156 -14.08 17.58 4.64
N THR A 157 -13.38 18.07 5.64
CA THR A 157 -11.93 17.93 5.75
C THR A 157 -11.59 16.91 6.84
N PHE A 158 -10.49 16.19 6.68
CA PHE A 158 -9.89 15.35 7.72
C PHE A 158 -8.37 15.33 7.59
N GLU A 159 -7.70 14.91 8.63
CA GLU A 159 -6.23 14.82 8.67
C GLU A 159 -5.82 13.41 9.04
N ASP A 160 -4.74 12.92 8.39
CA ASP A 160 -4.07 11.69 8.77
C ASP A 160 -2.56 11.81 8.58
N THR A 161 -1.79 10.89 9.20
CA THR A 161 -0.33 10.96 9.25
C THR A 161 0.30 9.78 8.54
N PHE A 162 1.25 10.05 7.66
CA PHE A 162 2.08 9.08 6.96
C PHE A 162 3.47 9.07 7.60
N GLU A 163 3.77 8.05 8.39
CA GLU A 163 5.02 7.95 9.16
C GLU A 163 6.24 7.64 8.29
N HIS A 164 6.02 6.96 7.17
CA HIS A 164 7.05 6.55 6.23
C HIS A 164 6.66 6.89 4.79
N GLU A 165 7.63 7.02 3.89
CA GLU A 165 7.38 7.22 2.46
C GLU A 165 6.54 6.12 1.81
N TYR A 166 6.59 4.90 2.37
CA TYR A 166 5.82 3.74 1.93
C TYR A 166 4.52 3.52 2.72
N SER A 167 4.18 4.40 3.67
CA SER A 167 2.89 4.35 4.38
C SER A 167 1.74 4.54 3.40
N PHE A 168 0.67 3.78 3.59
CA PHE A 168 -0.57 3.94 2.86
C PHE A 168 -1.75 3.75 3.79
N HIS A 169 -2.85 4.38 3.47
CA HIS A 169 -4.12 4.24 4.18
C HIS A 169 -5.25 4.06 3.17
N ILE A 170 -6.28 3.32 3.57
CA ILE A 170 -7.47 3.11 2.76
C ILE A 170 -8.67 3.60 3.54
N TYR A 171 -9.30 4.64 3.05
CA TYR A 171 -10.44 5.28 3.70
C TYR A 171 -11.75 4.85 3.07
N ARG A 172 -12.77 4.65 3.92
CA ARG A 172 -14.17 4.45 3.51
C ARG A 172 -15.07 5.50 4.17
N PHE A 173 -15.91 6.13 3.40
CA PHE A 173 -16.90 7.13 3.84
C PHE A 173 -18.15 7.12 2.97
#